data_09223f463ddb6839346699f570cdabe1
#
_entry.id   09223f463ddb6839346699f570cdabe1
#
_cell.length_a   1.000
_cell.length_b   1.000
_cell.length_c   1.000
_cell.angle_alpha   90.00
_cell.angle_beta   90.00
_cell.angle_gamma   90.00
#
_symmetry.space_group_name_H-M   'P 1'
#
loop_
_entity.id
_entity.type
_entity.pdbx_description
1 polymer ?
#
loop_
_entity_poly.entity_id
_entity_poly.type
_entity_poly.pdbx_seq_one_letter_code
_entity_poly.pdbx_strand_id
1 'polypeptide(L)'
;MSDIQIINIKHDISSRFDVEFVGEYENKEVYNFQTKYVNNLRSGENIEFDGDIIVMTDMKSGSQVSSTSNVVVMGNIDPGARVVANGNVIVMGRVKGFIHAGSLGNENAYVVANNLNAKVLQIAQNIAEAPDDENYEEEKLVSPEIALVSDGRIIIESYLPKVIK
;
A
#
# COMPACT_ATOMS: atom_id res chain seq x y z
N MET A 1 -5.33 -17.24 2.28
CA MET A 1 -6.12 -18.35 2.85
C MET A 1 -7.23 -18.72 1.91
N SER A 2 -7.51 -20.02 1.80
CA SER A 2 -8.70 -20.47 1.10
C SER A 2 -9.95 -20.15 1.92
N ASP A 3 -11.10 -20.05 1.27
CA ASP A 3 -12.39 -19.82 1.95
C ASP A 3 -12.70 -20.89 3.00
N ILE A 4 -12.26 -22.11 2.74
CA ILE A 4 -12.42 -23.24 3.68
C ILE A 4 -11.61 -23.00 4.95
N GLN A 5 -10.40 -22.46 4.85
CA GLN A 5 -9.57 -22.15 6.02
C GLN A 5 -10.16 -21.00 6.85
N ILE A 6 -10.72 -20.00 6.21
CA ILE A 6 -11.39 -18.90 6.89
C ILE A 6 -12.62 -19.41 7.65
N ILE A 7 -13.41 -20.28 7.04
CA ILE A 7 -14.57 -20.89 7.67
C ILE A 7 -14.17 -21.75 8.86
N ASN A 8 -13.11 -22.54 8.73
CA ASN A 8 -12.61 -23.38 9.81
C ASN A 8 -12.07 -22.56 10.99
N ILE A 9 -11.39 -21.46 10.71
CA ILE A 9 -10.91 -20.54 11.76
C ILE A 9 -12.09 -19.90 12.47
N LYS A 10 -13.09 -19.43 11.76
CA LYS A 10 -14.32 -18.89 12.35
C LYS A 10 -15.06 -19.92 13.19
N HIS A 11 -15.14 -21.14 12.70
CA HIS A 11 -15.77 -22.23 13.41
C HIS A 11 -15.00 -22.58 14.69
N ASP A 12 -13.68 -22.66 14.63
CA ASP A 12 -12.83 -22.91 15.78
C ASP A 12 -12.97 -21.82 16.84
N ILE A 13 -12.99 -20.56 16.42
CA ILE A 13 -13.21 -19.43 17.31
C ILE A 13 -14.62 -19.48 17.89
N SER A 14 -15.62 -19.73 17.07
CA SER A 14 -17.01 -19.88 17.50
C SER A 14 -17.20 -21.02 18.50
N SER A 15 -16.55 -22.17 18.28
CA SER A 15 -16.69 -23.31 19.18
C SER A 15 -16.02 -23.09 20.53
N ARG A 16 -15.03 -22.23 20.60
CA ARG A 16 -14.34 -21.85 21.84
C ARG A 16 -15.01 -20.69 22.57
N PHE A 17 -15.61 -19.79 21.83
CA PHE A 17 -16.18 -18.55 22.32
C PHE A 17 -17.59 -18.30 21.81
N ASP A 18 -18.36 -19.35 21.70
CA ASP A 18 -19.64 -19.42 21.00
C ASP A 18 -20.62 -18.29 21.31
N VAL A 19 -20.73 -17.94 22.56
CA VAL A 19 -21.70 -16.95 23.02
C VAL A 19 -21.16 -15.53 22.83
N GLU A 20 -19.86 -15.35 22.90
CA GLU A 20 -19.24 -14.03 22.83
C GLU A 20 -19.18 -13.49 21.41
N PHE A 21 -19.00 -14.37 20.43
CA PHE A 21 -18.89 -13.97 19.04
C PHE A 21 -20.21 -13.45 18.47
N VAL A 22 -21.34 -13.99 18.92
CA VAL A 22 -22.66 -13.55 18.49
C VAL A 22 -23.11 -12.31 19.26
N GLY A 23 -22.82 -12.25 20.56
CA GLY A 23 -23.17 -11.10 21.40
C GLY A 23 -22.39 -9.83 21.04
N GLU A 24 -21.14 -9.97 20.69
CA GLU A 24 -20.31 -8.84 20.26
C GLU A 24 -20.72 -8.29 18.90
N TYR A 25 -21.30 -9.09 18.05
CA TYR A 25 -21.76 -8.68 16.72
C TYR A 25 -22.94 -7.72 16.79
N GLU A 26 -23.76 -7.79 17.80
CA GLU A 26 -24.91 -6.93 17.99
C GLU A 26 -24.56 -5.58 18.61
N ASN A 27 -23.41 -5.49 19.29
CA ASN A 27 -23.02 -4.30 20.08
C ASN A 27 -21.82 -3.54 19.53
N LYS A 28 -21.14 -4.06 18.50
CA LYS A 28 -20.03 -3.36 17.88
C LYS A 28 -20.52 -2.35 16.89
N GLU A 29 -19.98 -1.14 17.02
CA GLU A 29 -19.88 -0.24 15.89
C GLU A 29 -19.35 -1.06 14.71
N VAL A 30 -20.18 -1.22 13.71
CA VAL A 30 -19.77 -1.86 12.47
C VAL A 30 -18.67 -0.98 11.90
N TYR A 31 -17.43 -1.42 12.02
CA TYR A 31 -16.35 -0.81 11.27
C TYR A 31 -16.64 -1.08 9.80
N ASN A 32 -17.34 -0.17 9.17
CA ASN A 32 -17.49 -0.15 7.74
C ASN A 32 -16.11 0.19 7.17
N PHE A 33 -15.31 -0.85 6.97
CA PHE A 33 -14.11 -0.71 6.14
C PHE A 33 -14.58 -0.43 4.73
N GLN A 34 -14.70 0.84 4.43
CA GLN A 34 -15.05 1.26 3.09
C GLN A 34 -13.81 1.20 2.23
N THR A 35 -13.98 0.69 1.03
CA THR A 35 -12.96 0.67 0.00
C THR A 35 -13.47 1.44 -1.20
N LYS A 36 -12.67 2.38 -1.66
CA LYS A 36 -12.97 3.13 -2.88
C LYS A 36 -12.17 2.56 -4.03
N TYR A 37 -12.89 2.17 -5.08
CA TYR A 37 -12.28 1.75 -6.34
C TYR A 37 -12.23 2.93 -7.30
N VAL A 38 -11.05 3.21 -7.82
CA VAL A 38 -10.81 4.30 -8.78
C VAL A 38 -10.48 3.67 -10.12
N ASN A 39 -11.44 3.70 -11.04
CA ASN A 39 -11.29 3.09 -12.37
C ASN A 39 -10.64 4.03 -13.39
N ASN A 40 -10.80 5.33 -13.19
CA ASN A 40 -10.21 6.36 -14.03
C ASN A 40 -9.63 7.45 -13.15
N LEU A 41 -8.46 7.92 -13.51
CA LEU A 41 -7.78 8.99 -12.80
C LEU A 41 -7.07 9.87 -13.81
N ARG A 42 -7.55 11.11 -13.93
CA ARG A 42 -7.03 12.09 -14.89
C ARG A 42 -5.89 12.88 -14.27
N SER A 43 -5.03 13.43 -15.14
CA SER A 43 -4.05 14.44 -14.70
C SER A 43 -4.76 15.59 -13.99
N GLY A 44 -4.23 15.99 -12.84
CA GLY A 44 -4.79 17.06 -12.02
C GLY A 44 -5.90 16.63 -11.06
N GLU A 45 -6.40 15.42 -11.17
CA GLU A 45 -7.39 14.92 -10.21
C GLU A 45 -6.72 14.60 -8.86
N ASN A 46 -7.39 15.01 -7.80
CA ASN A 46 -7.04 14.65 -6.43
C ASN A 46 -8.19 13.89 -5.80
N ILE A 47 -7.94 12.66 -5.39
CA ILE A 47 -8.92 11.81 -4.73
C ILE A 47 -8.51 11.62 -3.28
N GLU A 48 -9.39 12.00 -2.37
CA GLU A 48 -9.25 11.77 -0.93
C GLU A 48 -10.35 10.84 -0.47
N PHE A 49 -10.01 9.89 0.39
CA PHE A 49 -10.98 8.92 0.89
C PHE A 49 -10.62 8.45 2.30
N ASP A 50 -11.64 8.36 3.14
CA ASP A 50 -11.51 7.79 4.48
C ASP A 50 -11.73 6.27 4.41
N GLY A 51 -10.65 5.54 4.23
CA GLY A 51 -10.63 4.10 4.02
C GLY A 51 -9.61 3.72 2.97
N ASP A 52 -9.62 2.46 2.56
CA ASP A 52 -8.69 1.96 1.55
C ASP A 52 -9.06 2.47 0.15
N ILE A 53 -8.05 2.78 -0.62
CA ILE A 53 -8.22 3.15 -2.04
C ILE A 53 -7.53 2.10 -2.90
N ILE A 54 -8.25 1.59 -3.89
CA ILE A 54 -7.70 0.72 -4.93
C ILE A 54 -7.80 1.45 -6.26
N VAL A 55 -6.65 1.83 -6.80
CA VAL A 55 -6.56 2.47 -8.12
C VAL A 55 -6.39 1.38 -9.17
N MET A 56 -7.38 1.24 -10.04
CA MET A 56 -7.43 0.18 -11.04
C MET A 56 -6.74 0.56 -12.36
N THR A 57 -6.05 1.68 -12.38
CA THR A 57 -5.42 2.24 -13.58
C THR A 57 -4.06 2.80 -13.25
N ASP A 58 -3.32 3.24 -14.27
CA ASP A 58 -2.09 4.01 -14.07
C ASP A 58 -2.40 5.39 -13.49
N MET A 59 -1.49 5.89 -12.68
CA MET A 59 -1.55 7.25 -12.19
C MET A 59 -0.66 8.15 -13.05
N LYS A 60 -1.30 9.05 -13.76
CA LYS A 60 -0.63 10.00 -14.66
C LYS A 60 -0.09 11.20 -13.89
N SER A 61 0.89 11.88 -14.50
CA SER A 61 1.47 13.09 -13.93
C SER A 61 0.38 14.09 -13.51
N GLY A 62 0.53 14.66 -12.32
CA GLY A 62 -0.43 15.62 -11.75
C GLY A 62 -1.59 14.98 -11.00
N SER A 63 -1.81 13.66 -11.10
CA SER A 63 -2.83 12.99 -10.31
C SER A 63 -2.35 12.73 -8.88
N GLN A 64 -3.27 12.76 -7.94
CA GLN A 64 -2.99 12.52 -6.53
C GLN A 64 -4.08 11.67 -5.89
N VAL A 65 -3.67 10.76 -5.03
CA VAL A 65 -4.55 9.91 -4.22
C VAL A 65 -4.11 10.00 -2.77
N SER A 66 -5.05 10.21 -1.88
CA SER A 66 -4.80 10.34 -0.45
C SER A 66 -5.81 9.50 0.35
N SER A 67 -5.31 8.58 1.16
CA SER A 67 -6.12 7.67 1.97
C SER A 67 -5.80 7.80 3.45
N THR A 68 -6.80 7.65 4.30
CA THR A 68 -6.60 7.51 5.74
C THR A 68 -6.19 6.10 6.15
N SER A 69 -6.16 5.16 5.21
CA SER A 69 -5.77 3.77 5.42
C SER A 69 -4.71 3.37 4.39
N ASN A 70 -4.96 2.34 3.61
CA ASN A 70 -3.99 1.83 2.64
C ASN A 70 -4.35 2.25 1.22
N VAL A 71 -3.34 2.29 0.36
CA VAL A 71 -3.53 2.51 -1.08
C VAL A 71 -2.91 1.35 -1.85
N VAL A 72 -3.68 0.78 -2.75
CA VAL A 72 -3.21 -0.21 -3.72
C VAL A 72 -3.36 0.39 -5.11
N VAL A 73 -2.29 0.40 -5.88
CA VAL A 73 -2.30 0.84 -7.28
C VAL A 73 -2.03 -0.37 -8.16
N MET A 74 -2.99 -0.72 -9.00
CA MET A 74 -2.87 -1.88 -9.88
C MET A 74 -2.02 -1.60 -11.12
N GLY A 75 -1.77 -0.34 -11.43
CA GLY A 75 -0.96 0.10 -12.55
C GLY A 75 0.36 0.71 -12.12
N ASN A 76 0.86 1.62 -12.95
CA ASN A 76 2.10 2.36 -12.71
C ASN A 76 1.81 3.73 -12.09
N ILE A 77 2.80 4.25 -11.40
CA ILE A 77 2.78 5.62 -10.89
C ILE A 77 3.81 6.43 -11.69
N ASP A 78 3.34 7.30 -12.55
CA ASP A 78 4.19 8.11 -13.44
C ASP A 78 4.88 9.23 -12.67
N PRO A 79 5.97 9.79 -13.20
CA PRO A 79 6.58 10.98 -12.62
C PRO A 79 5.57 12.11 -12.49
N GLY A 80 5.54 12.78 -11.35
CA GLY A 80 4.58 13.85 -11.07
C GLY A 80 3.26 13.38 -10.48
N ALA A 81 3.00 12.08 -10.42
CA ALA A 81 1.88 11.52 -9.67
C ALA A 81 2.25 11.35 -8.19
N ARG A 82 1.23 11.37 -7.34
CA ARG A 82 1.45 11.41 -5.89
C ARG A 82 0.49 10.50 -5.16
N VAL A 83 1.02 9.67 -4.26
CA VAL A 83 0.24 8.80 -3.38
C VAL A 83 0.58 9.09 -1.94
N VAL A 84 -0.44 9.34 -1.13
CA VAL A 84 -0.32 9.53 0.32
C VAL A 84 -1.25 8.55 1.02
N ALA A 85 -0.71 7.78 1.95
CA ALA A 85 -1.48 6.83 2.75
C ALA A 85 -1.08 6.91 4.22
N ASN A 86 -2.07 6.91 5.11
CA ASN A 86 -1.77 6.78 6.55
C ASN A 86 -1.23 5.38 6.88
N GLY A 87 -1.62 4.39 6.10
CA GLY A 87 -1.12 3.02 6.17
C GLY A 87 -0.06 2.72 5.13
N ASN A 88 -0.21 1.58 4.47
CA ASN A 88 0.76 1.05 3.52
C ASN A 88 0.40 1.42 2.09
N VAL A 89 1.38 1.37 1.21
CA VAL A 89 1.19 1.54 -0.23
C VAL A 89 1.71 0.31 -0.97
N ILE A 90 0.87 -0.26 -1.81
CA ILE A 90 1.21 -1.42 -2.63
C ILE A 90 0.97 -1.05 -4.09
N VAL A 91 1.99 -1.19 -4.92
CA VAL A 91 1.93 -0.87 -6.35
C VAL A 91 2.30 -2.12 -7.15
N MET A 92 1.40 -2.55 -8.03
CA MET A 92 1.64 -3.72 -8.87
C MET A 92 2.55 -3.42 -10.05
N GLY A 93 2.73 -2.18 -10.39
CA GLY A 93 3.60 -1.74 -11.48
C GLY A 93 4.86 -1.04 -11.02
N ARG A 94 5.32 -0.10 -11.83
CA ARG A 94 6.47 0.76 -11.54
C ARG A 94 6.09 2.01 -10.80
N VAL A 95 6.95 2.43 -9.89
CA VAL A 95 6.82 3.72 -9.23
C VAL A 95 7.92 4.65 -9.70
N LYS A 96 7.56 5.78 -10.27
CA LYS A 96 8.46 6.86 -10.63
C LYS A 96 8.05 8.21 -10.01
N GLY A 97 6.89 8.25 -9.36
CA GLY A 97 6.36 9.44 -8.72
C GLY A 97 6.72 9.55 -7.24
N PHE A 98 5.88 10.24 -6.50
CA PHE A 98 6.03 10.48 -5.07
C PHE A 98 5.14 9.52 -4.27
N ILE A 99 5.70 8.88 -3.24
CA ILE A 99 4.94 8.04 -2.31
C ILE A 99 5.24 8.46 -0.88
N HIS A 100 4.17 8.62 -0.09
CA HIS A 100 4.24 8.82 1.34
C HIS A 100 3.36 7.80 2.05
N ALA A 101 3.94 6.76 2.61
CA ALA A 101 3.28 5.80 3.47
C ALA A 101 3.44 6.20 4.94
N GLY A 102 2.55 5.72 5.80
CA GLY A 102 2.62 6.03 7.23
C GLY A 102 2.56 7.54 7.50
N SER A 103 1.74 8.27 6.77
CA SER A 103 1.79 9.75 6.72
C SER A 103 1.50 10.44 8.04
N LEU A 104 0.89 9.75 9.01
CA LEU A 104 0.65 10.26 10.36
C LEU A 104 1.73 9.83 11.36
N GLY A 105 2.88 9.37 10.89
CA GLY A 105 4.01 9.01 11.74
C GLY A 105 4.17 7.51 12.00
N ASN A 106 3.46 6.65 11.27
CA ASN A 106 3.58 5.20 11.42
C ASN A 106 4.84 4.69 10.72
N GLU A 107 5.88 4.44 11.50
CA GLU A 107 7.14 3.90 11.00
C GLU A 107 7.09 2.41 10.65
N ASN A 108 6.02 1.72 11.01
CA ASN A 108 5.79 0.32 10.65
C ASN A 108 5.13 0.18 9.27
N ALA A 109 4.75 1.28 8.64
CA ALA A 109 4.22 1.26 7.29
C ALA A 109 5.30 0.83 6.29
N TYR A 110 4.85 0.24 5.20
CA TYR A 110 5.75 -0.21 4.13
C TYR A 110 5.21 0.19 2.76
N VAL A 111 6.09 0.15 1.80
CA VAL A 111 5.78 0.34 0.38
C VAL A 111 6.29 -0.87 -0.39
N VAL A 112 5.42 -1.50 -1.16
CA VAL A 112 5.77 -2.62 -2.04
C VAL A 112 5.49 -2.21 -3.48
N ALA A 113 6.42 -2.48 -4.37
CA ALA A 113 6.24 -2.27 -5.81
C ALA A 113 7.02 -3.30 -6.61
N ASN A 114 6.57 -3.57 -7.83
CA ASN A 114 7.33 -4.42 -8.74
C ASN A 114 8.65 -3.75 -9.16
N ASN A 115 8.63 -2.45 -9.31
CA ASN A 115 9.84 -1.66 -9.57
C ASN A 115 9.71 -0.36 -8.77
N LEU A 116 10.49 -0.26 -7.71
CA LEU A 116 10.44 0.88 -6.80
C LEU A 116 11.55 1.86 -7.15
N ASN A 117 11.25 2.78 -8.07
CA ASN A 117 12.14 3.84 -8.52
C ASN A 117 11.51 5.22 -8.29
N ALA A 118 10.92 5.37 -7.11
CA ALA A 118 10.22 6.60 -6.74
C ALA A 118 11.16 7.80 -6.73
N LYS A 119 10.70 8.93 -7.25
CA LYS A 119 11.43 10.19 -7.17
C LYS A 119 11.65 10.57 -5.71
N VAL A 120 10.61 10.47 -4.90
CA VAL A 120 10.66 10.66 -3.46
C VAL A 120 9.83 9.54 -2.81
N LEU A 121 10.45 8.84 -1.89
CA LEU A 121 9.81 7.82 -1.07
C LEU A 121 9.88 8.26 0.38
N GLN A 122 8.73 8.43 0.99
CA GLN A 122 8.62 8.82 2.38
C GLN A 122 7.84 7.77 3.16
N ILE A 123 8.37 7.36 4.31
CA ILE A 123 7.66 6.53 5.29
C ILE A 123 7.74 7.26 6.62
N ALA A 124 6.57 7.63 7.14
CA ALA A 124 6.47 8.49 8.31
C ALA A 124 7.27 9.79 8.11
N GLN A 125 8.34 9.97 8.86
CA GLN A 125 9.20 11.15 8.76
C GLN A 125 10.49 10.89 7.97
N ASN A 126 10.72 9.65 7.55
CA ASN A 126 11.94 9.25 6.86
C ASN A 126 11.76 9.41 5.36
N ILE A 127 12.71 10.04 4.71
CA ILE A 127 12.66 10.37 3.28
C ILE A 127 13.87 9.75 2.58
N ALA A 128 13.60 9.12 1.45
CA ALA A 128 14.62 8.69 0.51
C ALA A 128 14.32 9.30 -0.85
N GLU A 129 15.33 9.86 -1.49
CA GLU A 129 15.24 10.44 -2.82
C GLU A 129 16.06 9.62 -3.81
N ALA A 130 15.51 9.40 -4.99
CA ALA A 130 16.27 8.77 -6.05
C ALA A 130 17.36 9.74 -6.55
N PRO A 131 18.58 9.24 -6.81
CA PRO A 131 19.60 10.08 -7.43
C PRO A 131 19.14 10.54 -8.82
N ASP A 132 19.50 11.76 -9.19
CA ASP A 132 19.16 12.37 -10.48
C ASP A 132 19.95 11.76 -11.67
N ASP A 133 20.30 10.50 -11.60
CA ASP A 133 21.02 9.82 -12.68
C ASP A 133 20.05 9.40 -13.78
N GLU A 134 20.07 10.15 -14.86
CA GLU A 134 19.32 9.85 -16.10
C GLU A 134 19.77 8.52 -16.76
N ASN A 135 20.83 7.90 -16.27
CA ASN A 135 21.44 6.68 -16.81
C ASN A 135 21.08 5.41 -16.04
N TYR A 136 19.99 5.42 -15.29
CA TYR A 136 19.53 4.19 -14.66
C TYR A 136 18.92 3.30 -15.75
N GLU A 137 19.72 2.39 -16.26
CA GLU A 137 19.27 1.39 -17.23
C GLU A 137 18.11 0.57 -16.67
N GLU A 138 17.03 0.53 -17.43
CA GLU A 138 15.79 -0.16 -17.08
C GLU A 138 15.90 -1.69 -17.01
N GLU A 139 17.10 -2.22 -17.02
CA GLU A 139 17.34 -3.66 -17.08
C GLU A 139 17.48 -4.37 -15.74
N LYS A 140 16.92 -3.84 -14.68
CA LYS A 140 16.76 -4.70 -13.52
C LYS A 140 15.61 -5.67 -13.78
N LEU A 141 15.92 -6.96 -13.70
CA LEU A 141 14.93 -8.01 -13.56
C LEU A 141 13.81 -7.53 -12.63
N VAL A 142 12.59 -7.57 -13.14
CA VAL A 142 11.41 -7.14 -12.41
C VAL A 142 11.20 -8.10 -11.24
N SER A 143 11.79 -7.78 -10.11
CA SER A 143 11.49 -8.46 -8.87
C SER A 143 10.83 -7.47 -7.91
N PRO A 144 9.75 -7.86 -7.23
CA PRO A 144 9.11 -6.99 -6.25
C PRO A 144 10.11 -6.52 -5.20
N GLU A 145 9.99 -5.26 -4.84
CA GLU A 145 10.81 -4.63 -3.81
C GLU A 145 9.92 -4.11 -2.69
N ILE A 146 10.41 -4.19 -1.47
CA ILE A 146 9.76 -3.61 -0.29
C ILE A 146 10.65 -2.54 0.32
N ALA A 147 10.06 -1.38 0.61
CA ALA A 147 10.69 -0.33 1.38
C ALA A 147 10.09 -0.30 2.79
N LEU A 148 10.94 -0.25 3.78
CA LEU A 148 10.54 -0.18 5.18
C LEU A 148 11.55 0.64 5.97
N VAL A 149 11.17 1.05 7.18
CA VAL A 149 12.06 1.80 8.07
C VAL A 149 12.78 0.83 9.00
N SER A 150 14.09 0.93 9.05
CA SER A 150 14.95 0.23 9.98
C SER A 150 16.00 1.19 10.53
N ASP A 151 16.07 1.30 11.85
CA ASP A 151 17.01 2.19 12.55
C ASP A 151 16.97 3.66 12.04
N GLY A 152 15.75 4.18 11.83
CA GLY A 152 15.55 5.56 11.38
C GLY A 152 15.90 5.81 9.92
N ARG A 153 16.03 4.77 9.12
CA ARG A 153 16.35 4.85 7.69
C ARG A 153 15.41 4.00 6.87
N ILE A 154 15.13 4.47 5.67
CA ILE A 154 14.42 3.66 4.69
C ILE A 154 15.40 2.69 4.06
N ILE A 155 15.08 1.40 4.15
CA ILE A 155 15.80 0.34 3.43
C ILE A 155 14.89 -0.26 2.37
N ILE A 156 15.46 -0.57 1.22
CA ILE A 156 14.76 -1.22 0.12
C ILE A 156 15.38 -2.59 -0.08
N GLU A 157 14.54 -3.61 0.02
CA GLU A 157 14.97 -4.99 -0.12
C GLU A 157 14.17 -5.67 -1.22
N SER A 158 14.75 -6.71 -1.83
CA SER A 158 14.01 -7.58 -2.71
C SER A 158 12.95 -8.32 -1.90
N TYR A 159 11.68 -8.17 -2.29
CA TYR A 159 10.56 -8.89 -1.70
C TYR A 159 10.38 -10.23 -2.39
N LEU A 160 11.45 -10.99 -2.50
CA LEU A 160 11.34 -12.38 -2.89
C LEU A 160 10.97 -13.19 -1.66
N PRO A 161 10.07 -14.13 -1.81
CA PRO A 161 9.63 -14.91 -0.67
C PRO A 161 10.75 -15.80 -0.17
N LYS A 162 11.60 -15.27 0.68
CA LYS A 162 12.39 -16.08 1.62
C LYS A 162 11.47 -16.97 2.45
N VAL A 163 10.19 -16.75 2.34
CA VAL A 163 9.13 -17.41 3.09
C VAL A 163 8.66 -18.70 2.42
N ILE A 164 8.97 -18.91 1.15
CA ILE A 164 8.63 -20.15 0.44
C ILE A 164 9.83 -21.11 0.47
N LYS A 165 10.27 -21.39 1.62
CA LYS A 165 11.19 -22.51 1.82
C LYS A 165 10.46 -23.64 2.54
#